data_8f71af1de55e93a7d1171b99f5464851
#
_entry.id   8f71af1de55e93a7d1171b99f5464851
#
_cell.length_a   1.000
_cell.length_b   1.000
_cell.length_c   1.000
_cell.angle_alpha   90.00
_cell.angle_beta   90.00
_cell.angle_gamma   90.00
#
_symmetry.space_group_name_H-M   'P 1'
#
loop_
_entity.id
_entity.type
_entity.pdbx_description
1 polymer ?
#
loop_
_entity_poly.entity_id
_entity_poly.type
_entity_poly.pdbx_seq_one_letter_code
_entity_poly.pdbx_strand_id
1 'polypeptide(L)'
;MQHDPLAPVVTIDGPGGSGKGTLSSLVAAKLGWHLLDSGALYRIVAVSAQSQGIDLADENALVAMVADLQIAFIGDKVDVNGSDLSDIIRTEETGVAASQVAALPGVRDAILALQKSFQRAPGLVADGRDMGTVVFPHSKAKIFLDASAEARADRRYKQLKNKGLSVNLRDLLEQIQERDARDRGRAVAPLKPAADALIIDSTQMSIEEVLETIMTEVSKGYL
;
A
#
# COMPACT_ATOMS: atom_id res chain seq x y z
N MET A 1 6.41 -13.08 15.31
CA MET A 1 7.53 -12.70 14.43
C MET A 1 8.44 -11.78 15.20
N GLN A 2 9.76 -11.95 15.10
CA GLN A 2 10.70 -11.12 15.87
C GLN A 2 11.03 -9.86 15.06
N HIS A 3 10.61 -8.70 15.56
CA HIS A 3 10.94 -7.39 14.98
C HIS A 3 12.43 -7.09 15.15
N ASP A 4 13.09 -6.66 14.06
CA ASP A 4 14.48 -6.21 14.08
C ASP A 4 14.55 -4.77 13.54
N PRO A 5 14.64 -3.76 14.42
CA PRO A 5 14.63 -2.35 14.01
C PRO A 5 15.89 -1.93 13.24
N LEU A 6 16.90 -2.79 13.17
CA LEU A 6 18.14 -2.55 12.40
C LEU A 6 18.07 -3.14 11.00
N ALA A 7 17.09 -4.00 10.71
CA ALA A 7 16.94 -4.56 9.37
C ALA A 7 16.70 -3.44 8.33
N PRO A 8 17.36 -3.50 7.16
CA PRO A 8 17.20 -2.49 6.13
C PRO A 8 15.77 -2.44 5.59
N VAL A 9 15.31 -1.23 5.22
CA VAL A 9 13.96 -1.01 4.66
C VAL A 9 14.06 -0.20 3.39
N VAL A 10 13.45 -0.68 2.31
CA VAL A 10 13.13 0.10 1.10
C VAL A 10 11.68 0.52 1.17
N THR A 11 11.38 1.80 0.98
CA THR A 11 10.00 2.30 0.94
C THR A 11 9.61 2.68 -0.48
N ILE A 12 8.43 2.25 -0.92
CA ILE A 12 7.86 2.58 -2.23
C ILE A 12 6.46 3.16 -1.99
N ASP A 13 6.38 4.48 -1.98
CA ASP A 13 5.14 5.23 -1.80
C ASP A 13 4.60 5.73 -3.14
N GLY A 14 3.32 6.04 -3.19
CA GLY A 14 2.70 6.60 -4.40
C GLY A 14 1.19 6.35 -4.48
N PRO A 15 0.50 6.96 -5.45
CA PRO A 15 -0.95 6.86 -5.59
C PRO A 15 -1.40 5.45 -6.00
N GLY A 16 -2.70 5.19 -5.89
CA GLY A 16 -3.31 3.94 -6.34
C GLY A 16 -3.14 3.73 -7.85
N GLY A 17 -2.80 2.50 -8.27
CA GLY A 17 -2.64 2.17 -9.69
C GLY A 17 -1.32 2.62 -10.34
N SER A 18 -0.37 3.20 -9.60
CA SER A 18 0.94 3.58 -10.14
C SER A 18 1.85 2.39 -10.52
N GLY A 19 1.47 1.16 -10.14
CA GLY A 19 2.28 -0.05 -10.40
C GLY A 19 3.18 -0.44 -9.23
N LYS A 20 3.16 0.31 -8.12
CA LYS A 20 4.06 0.08 -6.98
C LYS A 20 3.95 -1.33 -6.39
N GLY A 21 2.74 -1.93 -6.27
CA GLY A 21 2.61 -3.29 -5.74
C GLY A 21 3.38 -4.34 -6.55
N THR A 22 3.32 -4.27 -7.89
CA THR A 22 4.11 -5.13 -8.79
C THR A 22 5.59 -4.88 -8.59
N LEU A 23 6.00 -3.61 -8.58
CA LEU A 23 7.41 -3.22 -8.43
C LEU A 23 7.95 -3.61 -7.06
N SER A 24 7.19 -3.38 -5.98
CA SER A 24 7.58 -3.79 -4.62
C SER A 24 7.80 -5.30 -4.51
N SER A 25 6.92 -6.09 -5.14
CA SER A 25 7.08 -7.55 -5.18
C SER A 25 8.34 -7.96 -5.96
N LEU A 26 8.61 -7.33 -7.10
CA LEU A 26 9.82 -7.60 -7.89
C LEU A 26 11.10 -7.19 -7.16
N VAL A 27 11.10 -6.04 -6.49
CA VAL A 27 12.23 -5.57 -5.66
C VAL A 27 12.48 -6.52 -4.50
N ALA A 28 11.42 -6.91 -3.77
CA ALA A 28 11.52 -7.85 -2.66
C ALA A 28 12.08 -9.21 -3.11
N ALA A 29 11.61 -9.72 -4.24
CA ALA A 29 12.12 -10.97 -4.82
C ALA A 29 13.60 -10.87 -5.22
N LYS A 30 14.01 -9.76 -5.87
CA LYS A 30 15.42 -9.55 -6.26
C LYS A 30 16.36 -9.43 -5.06
N LEU A 31 15.92 -8.83 -3.97
CA LEU A 31 16.70 -8.65 -2.75
C LEU A 31 16.63 -9.88 -1.82
N GLY A 32 15.68 -10.77 -2.01
CA GLY A 32 15.36 -11.84 -1.05
C GLY A 32 14.81 -11.30 0.28
N TRP A 33 14.15 -10.14 0.25
CA TRP A 33 13.61 -9.45 1.42
C TRP A 33 12.12 -9.70 1.59
N HIS A 34 11.62 -9.38 2.79
CA HIS A 34 10.18 -9.43 3.08
C HIS A 34 9.44 -8.31 2.35
N LEU A 35 8.14 -8.50 2.15
CA LEU A 35 7.24 -7.51 1.57
C LEU A 35 6.17 -7.12 2.58
N LEU A 36 5.90 -5.84 2.71
CA LEU A 36 4.74 -5.27 3.38
C LEU A 36 3.88 -4.54 2.35
N ASP A 37 2.68 -5.05 2.06
CA ASP A 37 1.61 -4.28 1.43
C ASP A 37 0.80 -3.59 2.56
N SER A 38 1.17 -2.36 2.88
CA SER A 38 0.47 -1.57 3.90
C SER A 38 -0.99 -1.30 3.51
N GLY A 39 -1.27 -1.19 2.22
CA GLY A 39 -2.64 -1.03 1.70
C GLY A 39 -3.53 -2.22 2.05
N ALA A 40 -2.98 -3.44 2.07
CA ALA A 40 -3.72 -4.64 2.45
C ALA A 40 -4.22 -4.57 3.91
N LEU A 41 -3.45 -3.99 4.83
CA LEU A 41 -3.87 -3.84 6.23
C LEU A 41 -5.12 -2.97 6.36
N TYR A 42 -5.18 -1.83 5.66
CA TYR A 42 -6.37 -0.97 5.66
C TYR A 42 -7.56 -1.62 4.96
N ARG A 43 -7.32 -2.45 3.95
CA ARG A 43 -8.36 -3.26 3.30
C ARG A 43 -8.93 -4.31 4.24
N ILE A 44 -8.07 -4.97 5.03
CA ILE A 44 -8.49 -5.92 6.07
C ILE A 44 -9.38 -5.20 7.10
N VAL A 45 -8.97 -4.04 7.60
CA VAL A 45 -9.79 -3.25 8.55
C VAL A 45 -11.17 -2.93 7.95
N ALA A 46 -11.22 -2.46 6.71
CA ALA A 46 -12.48 -2.11 6.06
C ALA A 46 -13.42 -3.33 5.91
N VAL A 47 -12.89 -4.47 5.43
CA VAL A 47 -13.67 -5.70 5.27
C VAL A 47 -14.15 -6.24 6.62
N SER A 48 -13.26 -6.25 7.64
CA SER A 48 -13.62 -6.71 8.98
C SER A 48 -14.70 -5.83 9.62
N ALA A 49 -14.63 -4.50 9.44
CA ALA A 49 -15.64 -3.57 9.89
C ALA A 49 -16.99 -3.84 9.23
N GLN A 50 -17.00 -3.96 7.90
CA GLN A 50 -18.23 -4.24 7.13
C GLN A 50 -18.86 -5.58 7.54
N SER A 51 -18.07 -6.63 7.76
CA SER A 51 -18.56 -7.95 8.20
C SER A 51 -19.18 -7.93 9.59
N GLN A 52 -18.77 -6.99 10.45
CA GLN A 52 -19.29 -6.79 11.80
C GLN A 52 -20.36 -5.69 11.88
N GLY A 53 -20.72 -5.06 10.74
CA GLY A 53 -21.70 -3.98 10.71
C GLY A 53 -21.22 -2.68 11.38
N ILE A 54 -19.89 -2.47 11.48
CA ILE A 54 -19.29 -1.25 12.03
C ILE A 54 -19.28 -0.18 10.95
N ASP A 55 -19.73 1.04 11.30
CA ASP A 55 -19.65 2.20 10.42
C ASP A 55 -18.18 2.58 10.19
N LEU A 56 -17.79 2.75 8.91
CA LEU A 56 -16.43 3.15 8.54
C LEU A 56 -16.06 4.57 8.99
N ALA A 57 -17.01 5.36 9.49
CA ALA A 57 -16.78 6.66 10.10
C ALA A 57 -16.64 6.59 11.64
N ASP A 58 -16.99 5.47 12.28
CA ASP A 58 -16.83 5.28 13.72
C ASP A 58 -15.40 4.87 14.08
N GLU A 59 -14.54 5.88 14.24
CA GLU A 59 -13.13 5.68 14.54
C GLU A 59 -12.89 4.86 15.81
N ASN A 60 -13.69 5.09 16.86
CA ASN A 60 -13.50 4.40 18.14
C ASN A 60 -13.82 2.91 18.02
N ALA A 61 -14.92 2.57 17.35
CA ALA A 61 -15.29 1.18 17.10
C ALA A 61 -14.26 0.47 16.20
N LEU A 62 -13.75 1.16 15.19
CA LEU A 62 -12.70 0.63 14.32
C LEU A 62 -11.40 0.38 15.08
N VAL A 63 -10.95 1.29 15.92
CA VAL A 63 -9.74 1.13 16.75
C VAL A 63 -9.88 -0.05 17.69
N ALA A 64 -11.03 -0.19 18.37
CA ALA A 64 -11.31 -1.34 19.24
C ALA A 64 -11.26 -2.66 18.46
N MET A 65 -11.90 -2.72 17.29
CA MET A 65 -11.88 -3.90 16.42
C MET A 65 -10.46 -4.26 15.96
N VAL A 66 -9.64 -3.26 15.57
CA VAL A 66 -8.26 -3.51 15.10
C VAL A 66 -7.42 -4.21 16.16
N ALA A 67 -7.64 -3.92 17.45
CA ALA A 67 -6.91 -4.54 18.55
C ALA A 67 -7.13 -6.07 18.64
N ASP A 68 -8.28 -6.56 18.16
CA ASP A 68 -8.68 -7.97 18.20
C ASP A 68 -8.37 -8.72 16.89
N LEU A 69 -7.82 -8.04 15.86
CA LEU A 69 -7.51 -8.67 14.59
C LEU A 69 -6.26 -9.55 14.68
N GLN A 70 -6.43 -10.83 14.41
CA GLN A 70 -5.32 -11.76 14.17
C GLN A 70 -5.11 -11.92 12.68
N ILE A 71 -4.05 -11.30 12.16
CA ILE A 71 -3.74 -11.26 10.73
C ILE A 71 -2.53 -12.15 10.44
N ALA A 72 -2.68 -13.08 9.51
CA ALA A 72 -1.61 -13.93 9.02
C ALA A 72 -1.51 -13.86 7.49
N PHE A 73 -0.31 -13.60 6.98
CA PHE A 73 0.01 -13.70 5.56
C PHE A 73 0.74 -15.02 5.32
N ILE A 74 0.12 -15.94 4.56
CA ILE A 74 0.61 -17.30 4.31
C ILE A 74 0.75 -17.50 2.79
N GLY A 75 1.93 -17.19 2.25
CA GLY A 75 2.10 -17.07 0.79
C GLY A 75 1.18 -15.98 0.24
N ASP A 76 0.33 -16.33 -0.74
CA ASP A 76 -0.65 -15.40 -1.34
C ASP A 76 -1.96 -15.28 -0.55
N LYS A 77 -2.12 -16.06 0.52
CA LYS A 77 -3.32 -16.04 1.35
C LYS A 77 -3.23 -15.01 2.46
N VAL A 78 -4.36 -14.39 2.74
CA VAL A 78 -4.56 -13.46 3.84
C VAL A 78 -5.63 -14.03 4.76
N ASP A 79 -5.20 -14.60 5.87
CA ASP A 79 -6.08 -15.09 6.92
C ASP A 79 -6.31 -14.01 7.98
N VAL A 80 -7.56 -13.82 8.35
CA VAL A 80 -7.95 -12.89 9.42
C VAL A 80 -8.94 -13.60 10.34
N ASN A 81 -8.55 -13.82 11.57
CA ASN A 81 -9.34 -14.52 12.59
C ASN A 81 -9.84 -15.90 12.09
N GLY A 82 -9.01 -16.62 11.32
CA GLY A 82 -9.34 -17.92 10.73
C GLY A 82 -10.18 -17.87 9.46
N SER A 83 -10.43 -16.69 8.90
CA SER A 83 -11.17 -16.51 7.64
C SER A 83 -10.23 -16.06 6.52
N ASP A 84 -10.34 -16.69 5.34
CA ASP A 84 -9.57 -16.29 4.14
C ASP A 84 -10.20 -15.05 3.48
N LEU A 85 -9.52 -13.93 3.52
CA LEU A 85 -9.96 -12.66 2.93
C LEU A 85 -9.21 -12.32 1.64
N SER A 86 -8.42 -13.23 1.07
CA SER A 86 -7.49 -12.98 -0.04
C SER A 86 -8.14 -12.33 -1.27
N ASP A 87 -9.34 -12.77 -1.63
CA ASP A 87 -10.04 -12.25 -2.82
C ASP A 87 -10.78 -10.95 -2.52
N ILE A 88 -11.50 -10.88 -1.40
CA ILE A 88 -12.34 -9.72 -1.09
C ILE A 88 -11.52 -8.46 -0.83
N ILE A 89 -10.32 -8.57 -0.23
CA ILE A 89 -9.44 -7.40 -0.03
C ILE A 89 -8.90 -6.83 -1.33
N ARG A 90 -9.03 -7.54 -2.47
CA ARG A 90 -8.52 -7.09 -3.78
C ARG A 90 -9.59 -6.41 -4.64
N THR A 91 -10.83 -6.30 -4.16
CA THR A 91 -11.92 -5.64 -4.90
C THR A 91 -11.77 -4.11 -4.91
N GLU A 92 -12.46 -3.45 -5.84
CA GLU A 92 -12.47 -1.97 -5.93
C GLU A 92 -13.22 -1.36 -4.74
N GLU A 93 -14.36 -1.93 -4.37
CA GLU A 93 -15.17 -1.49 -3.24
C GLU A 93 -14.35 -1.48 -1.96
N THR A 94 -13.61 -2.57 -1.71
CA THR A 94 -12.69 -2.66 -0.57
C THR A 94 -11.58 -1.61 -0.66
N GLY A 95 -11.12 -1.29 -1.88
CA GLY A 95 -10.13 -0.23 -2.11
C GLY A 95 -10.62 1.17 -1.74
N VAL A 96 -11.90 1.46 -2.01
CA VAL A 96 -12.55 2.72 -1.61
C VAL A 96 -12.74 2.78 -0.10
N ALA A 97 -13.30 1.72 0.49
CA ALA A 97 -13.50 1.62 1.94
C ALA A 97 -12.17 1.72 2.72
N ALA A 98 -11.11 1.07 2.24
CA ALA A 98 -9.76 1.18 2.82
C ALA A 98 -9.22 2.63 2.83
N SER A 99 -9.49 3.38 1.76
CA SER A 99 -9.08 4.80 1.70
C SER A 99 -9.87 5.68 2.68
N GLN A 100 -11.11 5.31 3.01
CA GLN A 100 -11.91 6.00 4.03
C GLN A 100 -11.35 5.76 5.43
N VAL A 101 -11.18 4.50 5.84
CA VAL A 101 -10.66 4.17 7.18
C VAL A 101 -9.21 4.62 7.36
N ALA A 102 -8.41 4.65 6.29
CA ALA A 102 -7.04 5.17 6.31
C ALA A 102 -6.94 6.69 6.50
N ALA A 103 -8.04 7.43 6.41
CA ALA A 103 -8.08 8.85 6.72
C ALA A 103 -8.23 9.13 8.23
N LEU A 104 -8.63 8.13 9.02
CA LEU A 104 -8.88 8.24 10.45
C LEU A 104 -7.56 8.11 11.24
N PRO A 105 -7.16 9.13 12.03
CA PRO A 105 -5.89 9.12 12.76
C PRO A 105 -5.75 7.95 13.73
N GLY A 106 -6.79 7.64 14.52
CA GLY A 106 -6.74 6.55 15.49
C GLY A 106 -6.57 5.17 14.84
N VAL A 107 -7.19 4.93 13.68
CA VAL A 107 -7.00 3.69 12.91
C VAL A 107 -5.55 3.59 12.43
N ARG A 108 -4.94 4.69 12.00
CA ARG A 108 -3.54 4.73 11.59
C ARG A 108 -2.60 4.40 12.74
N ASP A 109 -2.85 5.00 13.90
CA ASP A 109 -2.06 4.75 15.12
C ASP A 109 -2.18 3.28 15.57
N ALA A 110 -3.39 2.71 15.52
CA ALA A 110 -3.62 1.31 15.85
C ALA A 110 -2.88 0.33 14.92
N ILE A 111 -2.72 0.67 13.63
CA ILE A 111 -2.03 -0.17 12.65
C ILE A 111 -0.50 0.03 12.68
N LEU A 112 0.00 1.18 13.14
CA LEU A 112 1.41 1.57 13.04
C LEU A 112 2.37 0.53 13.66
N ALA A 113 2.02 0.00 14.83
CA ALA A 113 2.84 -1.02 15.50
C ALA A 113 2.92 -2.30 14.66
N LEU A 114 1.79 -2.71 14.05
CA LEU A 114 1.74 -3.86 13.15
C LEU A 114 2.59 -3.63 11.89
N GLN A 115 2.50 -2.46 11.25
CA GLN A 115 3.35 -2.14 10.09
C GLN A 115 4.84 -2.24 10.44
N LYS A 116 5.26 -1.67 11.57
CA LYS A 116 6.65 -1.74 12.05
C LYS A 116 7.12 -3.16 12.36
N SER A 117 6.23 -4.04 12.81
CA SER A 117 6.58 -5.43 13.14
C SER A 117 7.02 -6.27 11.93
N PHE A 118 6.76 -5.80 10.71
CA PHE A 118 7.25 -6.45 9.48
C PHE A 118 8.74 -6.21 9.22
N GLN A 119 9.36 -5.20 9.87
CA GLN A 119 10.79 -4.94 9.74
C GLN A 119 11.57 -6.03 10.45
N ARG A 120 12.25 -6.87 9.67
CA ARG A 120 13.04 -8.01 10.15
C ARG A 120 14.08 -8.43 9.11
N ALA A 121 15.13 -9.11 9.56
CA ALA A 121 16.17 -9.64 8.68
C ALA A 121 15.57 -10.60 7.62
N PRO A 122 16.08 -10.63 6.39
CA PRO A 122 17.24 -9.88 5.89
C PRO A 122 16.94 -8.44 5.49
N GLY A 123 15.67 -8.01 5.45
CA GLY A 123 15.23 -6.67 5.11
C GLY A 123 13.76 -6.64 4.73
N LEU A 124 13.22 -5.44 4.49
CA LEU A 124 11.83 -5.19 4.17
C LEU A 124 11.69 -4.27 2.96
N VAL A 125 10.79 -4.60 2.04
CA VAL A 125 10.25 -3.68 1.05
C VAL A 125 8.84 -3.30 1.50
N ALA A 126 8.60 -2.01 1.75
CA ALA A 126 7.32 -1.50 2.25
C ALA A 126 6.61 -0.67 1.17
N ASP A 127 5.45 -1.17 0.71
CA ASP A 127 4.54 -0.51 -0.23
C ASP A 127 3.45 0.25 0.51
N GLY A 128 3.28 1.54 0.22
CA GLY A 128 2.25 2.32 0.89
C GLY A 128 1.97 3.70 0.30
N ARG A 129 1.71 4.68 1.21
CA ARG A 129 1.45 6.09 0.91
C ARG A 129 2.34 7.03 1.74
N ASP A 130 2.84 6.50 2.84
CA ASP A 130 3.55 7.24 3.88
C ASP A 130 4.64 6.39 4.56
N MET A 131 5.09 5.34 3.86
CA MET A 131 6.13 4.46 4.38
C MET A 131 7.42 5.22 4.64
N GLY A 132 7.86 6.05 3.69
CA GLY A 132 9.09 6.83 3.79
C GLY A 132 8.95 8.12 4.63
N THR A 133 7.72 8.61 4.86
CA THR A 133 7.48 9.84 5.63
C THR A 133 7.12 9.60 7.08
N VAL A 134 6.42 8.49 7.40
CA VAL A 134 5.84 8.23 8.73
C VAL A 134 6.29 6.89 9.31
N VAL A 135 6.11 5.79 8.57
CA VAL A 135 6.30 4.45 9.15
C VAL A 135 7.79 4.11 9.29
N PHE A 136 8.58 4.34 8.24
CA PHE A 136 10.02 4.07 8.18
C PHE A 136 10.81 5.31 7.72
N PRO A 137 10.75 6.43 8.47
CA PRO A 137 11.37 7.69 8.07
C PRO A 137 12.92 7.61 8.00
N HIS A 138 13.52 6.59 8.59
CA HIS A 138 14.95 6.35 8.58
C HIS A 138 15.43 5.42 7.45
N SER A 139 14.51 4.99 6.57
CA SER A 139 14.88 4.23 5.37
C SER A 139 15.90 5.02 4.53
N LYS A 140 16.94 4.32 4.03
CA LYS A 140 18.00 4.93 3.18
C LYS A 140 17.65 4.85 1.69
N ALA A 141 16.63 4.10 1.30
CA ALA A 141 16.14 4.01 -0.07
C ALA A 141 14.64 4.28 -0.06
N LYS A 142 14.26 5.51 -0.40
CA LYS A 142 12.88 5.97 -0.45
C LYS A 142 12.51 6.30 -1.88
N ILE A 143 11.50 5.65 -2.38
CA ILE A 143 10.97 5.84 -3.72
C ILE A 143 9.56 6.41 -3.62
N PHE A 144 9.27 7.43 -4.40
CA PHE A 144 7.91 7.90 -4.65
C PHE A 144 7.57 7.66 -6.11
N LEU A 145 6.72 6.65 -6.35
CA LEU A 145 6.31 6.26 -7.69
C LEU A 145 5.01 6.95 -8.06
N ASP A 146 5.07 7.90 -8.97
CA ASP A 146 3.91 8.61 -9.52
C ASP A 146 3.59 8.16 -10.95
N ALA A 147 2.39 8.47 -11.41
CA ALA A 147 1.94 8.41 -12.79
C ALA A 147 0.67 9.24 -12.94
N SER A 148 0.39 9.77 -14.14
CA SER A 148 -0.83 10.54 -14.38
C SER A 148 -2.09 9.71 -14.08
N ALA A 149 -3.18 10.38 -13.68
CA ALA A 149 -4.45 9.72 -13.38
C ALA A 149 -4.98 8.94 -14.60
N GLU A 150 -4.80 9.51 -15.79
CA GLU A 150 -5.20 8.93 -17.07
C GLU A 150 -4.43 7.63 -17.36
N ALA A 151 -3.10 7.64 -17.21
CA ALA A 151 -2.29 6.44 -17.42
C ALA A 151 -2.65 5.33 -16.42
N ARG A 152 -2.95 5.68 -15.17
CA ARG A 152 -3.38 4.72 -14.14
C ARG A 152 -4.77 4.16 -14.44
N ALA A 153 -5.70 4.99 -14.90
CA ALA A 153 -7.03 4.58 -15.33
C ALA A 153 -6.96 3.62 -16.53
N ASP A 154 -6.11 3.92 -17.52
CA ASP A 154 -5.92 3.06 -18.69
C ASP A 154 -5.31 1.70 -18.30
N ARG A 155 -4.27 1.69 -17.44
CA ARG A 155 -3.68 0.45 -16.90
C ARG A 155 -4.75 -0.39 -16.18
N ARG A 156 -5.58 0.25 -15.35
CA ARG A 156 -6.63 -0.42 -14.60
C ARG A 156 -7.73 -0.95 -15.51
N TYR A 157 -8.15 -0.16 -16.49
CA TYR A 157 -9.13 -0.57 -17.49
C TYR A 157 -8.67 -1.84 -18.22
N LYS A 158 -7.43 -1.87 -18.72
CA LYS A 158 -6.85 -3.04 -19.39
C LYS A 158 -6.83 -4.26 -18.46
N GLN A 159 -6.44 -4.07 -17.21
CA GLN A 159 -6.39 -5.16 -16.21
C GLN A 159 -7.78 -5.76 -15.95
N LEU A 160 -8.80 -4.94 -15.76
CA LEU A 160 -10.17 -5.40 -15.50
C LEU A 160 -10.79 -6.05 -16.74
N LYS A 161 -10.56 -5.48 -17.92
CA LYS A 161 -11.00 -6.05 -19.19
C LYS A 161 -10.40 -7.42 -19.46
N ASN A 162 -9.12 -7.62 -19.15
CA ASN A 162 -8.46 -8.93 -19.28
C ASN A 162 -9.03 -9.97 -18.31
N LYS A 163 -9.66 -9.54 -17.21
CA LYS A 163 -10.39 -10.41 -16.28
C LYS A 163 -11.85 -10.67 -16.71
N GLY A 164 -12.25 -10.18 -17.89
CA GLY A 164 -13.62 -10.34 -18.42
C GLY A 164 -14.65 -9.40 -17.80
N LEU A 165 -14.21 -8.38 -17.03
CA LEU A 165 -15.13 -7.44 -16.41
C LEU A 165 -15.47 -6.28 -17.37
N SER A 166 -16.74 -5.89 -17.38
CA SER A 166 -17.21 -4.71 -18.11
C SER A 166 -17.03 -3.48 -17.24
N VAL A 167 -16.20 -2.54 -17.68
CA VAL A 167 -15.87 -1.32 -16.95
C VAL A 167 -15.86 -0.12 -17.86
N ASN A 168 -16.15 1.05 -17.33
CA ASN A 168 -16.09 2.33 -18.03
C ASN A 168 -14.81 3.08 -17.64
N LEU A 169 -14.01 3.48 -18.64
CA LEU A 169 -12.75 4.18 -18.40
C LEU A 169 -12.95 5.53 -17.70
N ARG A 170 -14.03 6.26 -18.04
CA ARG A 170 -14.34 7.55 -17.41
C ARG A 170 -14.63 7.39 -15.92
N ASP A 171 -15.45 6.40 -15.55
CA ASP A 171 -15.79 6.14 -14.15
C ASP A 171 -14.56 5.73 -13.35
N LEU A 172 -13.66 4.93 -13.95
CA LEU A 172 -12.36 4.58 -13.33
C LEU A 172 -11.47 5.80 -13.12
N LEU A 173 -11.43 6.73 -14.07
CA LEU A 173 -10.66 7.96 -13.96
C LEU A 173 -11.20 8.84 -12.82
N GLU A 174 -12.52 9.05 -12.76
CA GLU A 174 -13.18 9.82 -11.71
C GLU A 174 -12.89 9.21 -10.32
N GLN A 175 -13.02 7.89 -10.16
CA GLN A 175 -12.72 7.18 -8.91
C GLN A 175 -11.24 7.33 -8.49
N ILE A 176 -10.31 7.28 -9.46
CA ILE A 176 -8.89 7.47 -9.21
C ILE A 176 -8.61 8.90 -8.73
N GLN A 177 -9.20 9.90 -9.38
CA GLN A 177 -9.04 11.31 -9.02
C GLN A 177 -9.60 11.61 -7.63
N GLU A 178 -10.79 11.10 -7.31
CA GLU A 178 -11.39 11.24 -5.98
C GLU A 178 -10.53 10.60 -4.89
N ARG A 179 -10.00 9.41 -5.17
CA ARG A 179 -9.09 8.73 -4.24
C ARG A 179 -7.80 9.50 -4.03
N ASP A 180 -7.20 10.02 -5.10
CA ASP A 180 -6.00 10.84 -5.01
C ASP A 180 -6.23 12.12 -4.20
N ALA A 181 -7.35 12.79 -4.43
CA ALA A 181 -7.74 13.97 -3.66
C ALA A 181 -7.86 13.62 -2.16
N ARG A 182 -8.49 12.50 -1.84
CA ARG A 182 -8.60 12.02 -0.45
C ARG A 182 -7.25 11.68 0.14
N ASP A 183 -6.41 10.89 -0.58
CA ASP A 183 -5.10 10.45 -0.09
C ASP A 183 -4.14 11.66 0.12
N ARG A 184 -4.16 12.66 -0.77
CA ARG A 184 -3.34 13.89 -0.67
C ARG A 184 -3.90 14.90 0.35
N GLY A 185 -5.22 14.94 0.54
CA GLY A 185 -5.91 15.87 1.44
C GLY A 185 -5.99 15.42 2.90
N ARG A 186 -5.42 14.28 3.29
CA ARG A 186 -5.43 13.80 4.68
C ARG A 186 -4.77 14.81 5.60
N ALA A 187 -5.38 15.06 6.77
CA ALA A 187 -4.81 15.89 7.82
C ALA A 187 -3.55 15.23 8.44
N VAL A 188 -3.57 13.90 8.55
CA VAL A 188 -2.45 13.10 9.06
C VAL A 188 -1.91 12.21 7.95
N ALA A 189 -0.60 12.16 7.80
CA ALA A 189 0.12 11.34 6.81
C ALA A 189 -0.42 11.49 5.37
N PRO A 190 -0.50 12.71 4.82
CA PRO A 190 -0.92 12.91 3.44
C PRO A 190 0.00 12.19 2.47
N LEU A 191 -0.54 11.76 1.33
CA LEU A 191 0.25 11.21 0.24
C LEU A 191 1.16 12.31 -0.36
N LYS A 192 2.43 12.27 0.00
CA LYS A 192 3.49 13.15 -0.52
C LYS A 192 4.84 12.43 -0.47
N PRO A 193 5.78 12.77 -1.36
CA PRO A 193 7.13 12.24 -1.28
C PRO A 193 7.83 12.68 0.01
N ALA A 194 8.67 11.82 0.57
CA ALA A 194 9.65 12.24 1.58
C ALA A 194 10.66 13.21 0.95
N ALA A 195 11.25 14.10 1.76
CA ALA A 195 12.16 15.13 1.25
C ALA A 195 13.41 14.55 0.55
N ASP A 196 13.79 13.34 0.96
CA ASP A 196 14.93 12.57 0.46
C ASP A 196 14.51 11.40 -0.46
N ALA A 197 13.25 11.38 -0.94
CA ALA A 197 12.79 10.34 -1.82
C ALA A 197 13.17 10.59 -3.29
N LEU A 198 13.58 9.52 -3.98
CA LEU A 198 13.65 9.52 -5.43
C LEU A 198 12.22 9.51 -6.01
N ILE A 199 11.87 10.55 -6.75
CA ILE A 199 10.57 10.64 -7.43
C ILE A 199 10.71 10.06 -8.84
N ILE A 200 9.87 9.09 -9.16
CA ILE A 200 9.82 8.44 -10.48
C ILE A 200 8.43 8.67 -11.08
N ASP A 201 8.35 9.40 -12.18
CA ASP A 201 7.14 9.46 -13.01
C ASP A 201 7.14 8.29 -13.99
N SER A 202 6.33 7.28 -13.70
CA SER A 202 6.21 6.07 -14.51
C SER A 202 5.18 6.17 -15.64
N THR A 203 4.66 7.36 -15.94
CA THR A 203 3.58 7.56 -16.95
C THR A 203 3.93 6.91 -18.29
N GLN A 204 5.18 7.07 -18.75
CA GLN A 204 5.66 6.55 -20.05
C GLN A 204 6.73 5.45 -19.92
N MET A 205 7.00 4.97 -18.70
CA MET A 205 8.04 3.98 -18.46
C MET A 205 7.48 2.55 -18.43
N SER A 206 8.29 1.60 -18.89
CA SER A 206 8.04 0.18 -18.69
C SER A 206 8.32 -0.24 -17.24
N ILE A 207 7.82 -1.42 -16.85
CA ILE A 207 8.07 -2.00 -15.52
C ILE A 207 9.58 -2.23 -15.33
N GLU A 208 10.27 -2.68 -16.38
CA GLU A 208 11.70 -2.98 -16.36
C GLU A 208 12.54 -1.73 -16.11
N GLU A 209 12.26 -0.62 -16.82
CA GLU A 209 12.96 0.66 -16.65
C GLU A 209 12.78 1.23 -15.25
N VAL A 210 11.55 1.18 -14.71
CA VAL A 210 11.28 1.62 -13.34
C VAL A 210 11.98 0.72 -12.33
N LEU A 211 11.95 -0.61 -12.51
CA LEU A 211 12.62 -1.56 -11.63
C LEU A 211 14.13 -1.33 -11.59
N GLU A 212 14.76 -1.09 -12.73
CA GLU A 212 16.20 -0.82 -12.83
C GLU A 212 16.57 0.48 -12.11
N THR A 213 15.73 1.51 -12.27
CA THR A 213 15.88 2.80 -11.56
C THR A 213 15.79 2.62 -10.04
N ILE A 214 14.79 1.85 -9.56
CA ILE A 214 14.63 1.55 -8.13
C ILE A 214 15.84 0.77 -7.61
N MET A 215 16.28 -0.27 -8.32
CA MET A 215 17.43 -1.09 -7.88
C MET A 215 18.73 -0.29 -7.82
N THR A 216 18.91 0.67 -8.72
CA THR A 216 20.04 1.61 -8.67
C THR A 216 20.02 2.45 -7.39
N GLU A 217 18.83 2.94 -6.98
CA GLU A 217 18.71 3.73 -5.75
C GLU A 217 18.91 2.87 -4.50
N VAL A 218 18.38 1.65 -4.50
CA VAL A 218 18.59 0.68 -3.40
C VAL A 218 20.08 0.37 -3.22
N SER A 219 20.82 0.20 -4.32
CA SER A 219 22.25 -0.07 -4.28
C SER A 219 23.06 1.07 -3.63
N LYS A 220 22.68 2.32 -3.85
CA LYS A 220 23.32 3.47 -3.18
C LYS A 220 23.11 3.48 -1.66
N GLY A 221 21.94 3.00 -1.20
CA GLY A 221 21.59 3.03 0.22
C GLY A 221 22.11 1.82 1.03
N TYR A 222 22.25 0.63 0.39
CA TYR A 222 22.40 -0.63 1.11
C TYR A 222 23.44 -1.61 0.54
N LEU A 223 23.96 -1.37 -0.66
CA LEU A 223 24.95 -2.23 -1.31
C LEU A 223 26.22 -1.44 -1.62
#